data_c11782cfa0b92e6e9ad2bdb40e8ef3b3
#
_entry.id   c11782cfa0b92e6e9ad2bdb40e8ef3b3
#
_cell.length_a   1.000
_cell.length_b   1.000
_cell.length_c   1.000
_cell.angle_alpha   90.00
_cell.angle_beta   90.00
_cell.angle_gamma   90.00
#
_symmetry.space_group_name_H-M   'P 1'
#
loop_
_entity.id
_entity.type
_entity.pdbx_description
1 polymer ?
#
loop_
_entity_poly.entity_id
_entity_poly.type
_entity_poly.pdbx_seq_one_letter_code
_entity_poly.pdbx_strand_id
1 'polypeptide(L)'
;MSQMFEEILLVCDDQYTCEYTLKQGCDLISKLNVPATVLFIQTDGKGGVNLSEAKAYIDNYATTKRLSITIEQQAGDMNDVVLKACAAKQYSLIIMNIRTGSSGILGTRGKMLLLLQEVNCPVLNLPSTSEPLNFKHIMLPLLDHRTTRQTVPFCTEIAKLFGSTIHIYGVTAYKGDETTKRIKSYVRQTERFFAQKGLKYTSSIDIGVKVKKSCIAYSNVNAISVMFFSTHSEDPGFL
;
A
#
# COMPACT_ATOMS: atom_id res chain seq x y z
N MET A 1 0.58 23.45 4.41
CA MET A 1 -0.06 22.24 3.82
C MET A 1 0.06 21.16 4.85
N SER A 2 -1.02 20.52 5.27
CA SER A 2 -0.93 19.33 6.14
C SER A 2 -0.24 18.24 5.34
N GLN A 3 0.98 17.89 5.70
CA GLN A 3 1.73 16.83 5.05
C GLN A 3 1.16 15.52 5.58
N MET A 4 0.45 14.77 4.74
CA MET A 4 -0.21 13.51 5.15
C MET A 4 0.81 12.44 5.56
N PHE A 5 1.98 12.48 4.95
CA PHE A 5 3.09 11.59 5.29
C PHE A 5 4.13 12.37 6.08
N GLU A 6 4.38 11.94 7.32
CA GLU A 6 5.31 12.59 8.24
C GLU A 6 6.51 11.71 8.58
N GLU A 7 6.29 10.41 8.72
CA GLU A 7 7.30 9.41 9.03
C GLU A 7 6.93 8.08 8.36
N ILE A 8 7.91 7.43 7.73
CA ILE A 8 7.71 6.17 7.00
C ILE A 8 8.45 5.04 7.70
N LEU A 9 7.81 3.87 7.81
CA LEU A 9 8.45 2.61 8.16
C LEU A 9 8.65 1.77 6.90
N LEU A 10 9.90 1.55 6.50
CA LEU A 10 10.26 0.59 5.46
C LEU A 10 10.71 -0.71 6.11
N VAL A 11 9.95 -1.78 5.92
CA VAL A 11 10.22 -3.10 6.49
C VAL A 11 10.92 -3.98 5.46
N CYS A 12 12.06 -4.50 5.82
CA CYS A 12 12.86 -5.43 5.04
C CYS A 12 13.09 -6.72 5.84
N ASP A 13 12.72 -7.84 5.28
CA ASP A 13 13.07 -9.16 5.83
C ASP A 13 14.45 -9.60 5.34
N ASP A 14 15.02 -10.67 5.93
CA ASP A 14 16.33 -11.23 5.59
C ASP A 14 16.34 -12.09 4.32
N GLN A 15 15.33 -11.97 3.45
CA GLN A 15 15.13 -12.85 2.30
C GLN A 15 15.47 -12.13 0.97
N TYR A 16 15.57 -12.90 -0.12
CA TYR A 16 15.98 -12.44 -1.45
C TYR A 16 15.21 -11.25 -2.02
N THR A 17 13.99 -11.00 -1.54
CA THR A 17 13.16 -9.85 -1.98
C THR A 17 13.53 -8.54 -1.32
N CYS A 18 14.37 -8.57 -0.28
CA CYS A 18 14.78 -7.39 0.47
C CYS A 18 15.44 -6.34 -0.43
N GLU A 19 16.27 -6.74 -1.38
CA GLU A 19 16.94 -5.80 -2.30
C GLU A 19 15.95 -4.98 -3.13
N TYR A 20 14.91 -5.61 -3.68
CA TYR A 20 13.88 -4.90 -4.46
C TYR A 20 13.02 -4.02 -3.56
N THR A 21 12.61 -4.53 -2.40
CA THR A 21 11.86 -3.77 -1.40
C THR A 21 12.64 -2.55 -0.95
N LEU A 22 13.93 -2.72 -0.68
CA LEU A 22 14.80 -1.65 -0.24
C LEU A 22 14.95 -0.56 -1.32
N LYS A 23 15.26 -0.94 -2.56
CA LYS A 23 15.40 0.01 -3.67
C LYS A 23 14.13 0.78 -3.93
N GLN A 24 13.01 0.08 -4.11
CA GLN A 24 11.72 0.72 -4.40
C GLN A 24 11.21 1.55 -3.22
N GLY A 25 11.42 1.07 -1.99
CA GLY A 25 11.08 1.80 -0.77
C GLY A 25 11.88 3.09 -0.63
N CYS A 26 13.19 3.05 -0.82
CA CYS A 26 14.05 4.23 -0.79
C CYS A 26 13.68 5.25 -1.88
N ASP A 27 13.35 4.79 -3.09
CA ASP A 27 12.89 5.67 -4.17
C ASP A 27 11.58 6.38 -3.81
N LEU A 28 10.64 5.68 -3.16
CA LEU A 28 9.40 6.28 -2.69
C LEU A 28 9.64 7.25 -1.54
N ILE A 29 10.48 6.90 -0.55
CA ILE A 29 10.88 7.79 0.54
C ILE A 29 11.51 9.07 -0.02
N SER A 30 12.38 8.95 -1.01
CA SER A 30 12.99 10.10 -1.69
C SER A 30 11.96 11.00 -2.37
N LYS A 31 10.95 10.43 -2.99
CA LYS A 31 9.86 11.19 -3.63
C LYS A 31 8.96 11.89 -2.62
N LEU A 32 8.64 11.22 -1.52
CA LEU A 32 7.84 11.78 -0.42
C LEU A 32 8.62 12.84 0.36
N ASN A 33 9.95 12.72 0.38
CA ASN A 33 10.88 13.62 1.06
C ASN A 33 10.53 13.82 2.55
N VAL A 34 10.32 12.72 3.26
CA VAL A 34 10.00 12.68 4.69
C VAL A 34 10.98 11.78 5.43
N PRO A 35 11.16 11.94 6.74
CA PRO A 35 11.94 11.02 7.56
C PRO A 35 11.45 9.58 7.42
N ALA A 36 12.37 8.62 7.55
CA ALA A 36 12.04 7.22 7.47
C ALA A 36 12.88 6.37 8.44
N THR A 37 12.27 5.27 8.88
CA THR A 37 12.97 4.19 9.57
C THR A 37 13.00 2.98 8.66
N VAL A 38 14.18 2.44 8.38
CA VAL A 38 14.36 1.16 7.69
C VAL A 38 14.59 0.09 8.74
N LEU A 39 13.62 -0.81 8.88
CA LEU A 39 13.61 -1.88 9.86
C LEU A 39 13.98 -3.21 9.19
N PHE A 40 15.15 -3.73 9.49
CA PHE A 40 15.56 -5.07 9.10
C PHE A 40 15.09 -6.10 10.12
N ILE A 41 14.36 -7.10 9.64
CA ILE A 41 13.85 -8.17 10.49
C ILE A 41 14.59 -9.45 10.16
N GLN A 42 15.31 -10.00 11.16
CA GLN A 42 15.91 -11.32 11.07
C GLN A 42 14.88 -12.36 11.49
N THR A 43 14.43 -13.16 10.52
CA THR A 43 13.60 -14.33 10.78
C THR A 43 14.53 -15.55 10.97
N ASP A 44 14.06 -16.61 11.63
CA ASP A 44 14.85 -17.84 11.83
C ASP A 44 15.15 -18.60 10.53
N GLY A 45 14.88 -18.00 9.41
CA GLY A 45 15.15 -18.49 8.07
C GLY A 45 16.62 -18.32 7.66
N LYS A 46 17.12 -19.23 6.85
CA LYS A 46 18.44 -19.16 6.22
C LYS A 46 18.44 -18.08 5.12
N GLY A 47 18.16 -16.85 5.48
CA GLY A 47 18.11 -15.74 4.55
C GLY A 47 19.49 -15.14 4.32
N GLY A 48 19.76 -14.76 3.09
CA GLY A 48 21.08 -14.37 2.61
C GLY A 48 21.25 -12.87 2.31
N VAL A 49 20.51 -11.98 2.97
CA VAL A 49 20.76 -10.54 2.78
C VAL A 49 22.02 -10.14 3.55
N ASN A 50 23.01 -9.62 2.84
CA ASN A 50 24.16 -9.00 3.48
C ASN A 50 23.76 -7.66 4.09
N LEU A 51 23.48 -7.69 5.38
CA LEU A 51 23.05 -6.51 6.13
C LEU A 51 24.05 -5.35 6.04
N SER A 52 25.35 -5.65 5.97
CA SER A 52 26.39 -4.61 5.84
C SER A 52 26.29 -3.90 4.48
N GLU A 53 26.05 -4.63 3.40
CA GLU A 53 25.84 -4.05 2.07
C GLU A 53 24.54 -3.26 2.01
N ALA A 54 23.46 -3.77 2.61
CA ALA A 54 22.18 -3.07 2.67
C ALA A 54 22.31 -1.75 3.45
N LYS A 55 23.00 -1.75 4.59
CA LYS A 55 23.29 -0.53 5.37
C LYS A 55 24.12 0.47 4.56
N ALA A 56 25.21 0.02 3.94
CA ALA A 56 26.05 0.87 3.10
C ALA A 56 25.28 1.49 1.93
N TYR A 57 24.36 0.73 1.32
CA TYR A 57 23.47 1.25 0.29
C TYR A 57 22.57 2.37 0.83
N ILE A 58 21.91 2.16 1.97
CA ILE A 58 21.03 3.16 2.58
C ILE A 58 21.80 4.43 2.96
N ASP A 59 22.94 4.30 3.60
CA ASP A 59 23.76 5.44 4.03
C ASP A 59 24.21 6.29 2.84
N ASN A 60 24.67 5.64 1.76
CA ASN A 60 25.02 6.33 0.52
C ASN A 60 23.80 6.98 -0.14
N TYR A 61 22.68 6.28 -0.17
CA TYR A 61 21.42 6.80 -0.74
C TYR A 61 20.90 8.00 0.06
N ALA A 62 20.86 7.89 1.39
CA ALA A 62 20.42 8.95 2.29
C ALA A 62 21.30 10.21 2.15
N THR A 63 22.63 10.03 2.11
CA THR A 63 23.59 11.13 1.91
C THR A 63 23.38 11.80 0.56
N THR A 64 23.32 11.02 -0.51
CA THR A 64 23.15 11.54 -1.89
C THR A 64 21.85 12.30 -2.08
N LYS A 65 20.75 11.80 -1.48
CA LYS A 65 19.42 12.39 -1.59
C LYS A 65 19.09 13.37 -0.48
N ARG A 66 19.97 13.55 0.51
CA ARG A 66 19.79 14.39 1.71
C ARG A 66 18.53 14.02 2.50
N LEU A 67 18.37 12.73 2.73
CA LEU A 67 17.23 12.16 3.45
C LEU A 67 17.59 11.86 4.92
N SER A 68 16.62 11.97 5.81
CA SER A 68 16.73 11.52 7.19
C SER A 68 16.26 10.07 7.28
N ILE A 69 17.16 9.11 7.29
CA ILE A 69 16.85 7.68 7.38
C ILE A 69 17.55 7.10 8.62
N THR A 70 16.75 6.49 9.51
CA THR A 70 17.24 5.70 10.63
C THR A 70 17.22 4.22 10.26
N ILE A 71 18.26 3.48 10.64
CA ILE A 71 18.34 2.03 10.38
C ILE A 71 18.20 1.29 11.70
N GLU A 72 17.25 0.38 11.78
CA GLU A 72 17.01 -0.50 12.91
C GLU A 72 17.09 -1.96 12.50
N GLN A 73 17.44 -2.83 13.45
CA GLN A 73 17.49 -4.27 13.24
C GLN A 73 16.87 -4.98 14.43
N GLN A 74 15.93 -5.89 14.15
CA GLN A 74 15.28 -6.69 15.17
C GLN A 74 15.17 -8.15 14.70
N ALA A 75 15.19 -9.10 15.64
CA ALA A 75 14.94 -10.51 15.38
C ALA A 75 13.53 -10.89 15.83
N GLY A 76 12.87 -11.77 15.09
CA GLY A 76 11.57 -12.32 15.49
C GLY A 76 10.56 -12.48 14.34
N ASP A 77 9.31 -12.75 14.71
CA ASP A 77 8.20 -12.79 13.74
C ASP A 77 7.92 -11.39 13.19
N MET A 78 7.73 -11.30 11.88
CA MET A 78 7.56 -10.02 11.18
C MET A 78 6.39 -9.20 11.76
N ASN A 79 5.25 -9.83 12.03
CA ASN A 79 4.08 -9.12 12.54
C ASN A 79 4.33 -8.55 13.93
N ASP A 80 4.91 -9.36 14.83
CA ASP A 80 5.20 -8.93 16.20
C ASP A 80 6.21 -7.77 16.23
N VAL A 81 7.22 -7.84 15.38
CA VAL A 81 8.26 -6.80 15.27
C VAL A 81 7.68 -5.51 14.71
N VAL A 82 6.88 -5.58 13.65
CA VAL A 82 6.23 -4.41 13.05
C VAL A 82 5.24 -3.77 14.03
N LEU A 83 4.43 -4.57 14.72
CA LEU A 83 3.48 -4.06 15.72
C LEU A 83 4.18 -3.38 16.88
N LYS A 84 5.30 -3.94 17.38
CA LYS A 84 6.14 -3.30 18.41
C LYS A 84 6.72 -1.97 17.92
N ALA A 85 7.21 -1.90 16.69
CA ALA A 85 7.71 -0.67 16.10
C ALA A 85 6.61 0.40 16.01
N CYS A 86 5.41 0.02 15.57
CA CYS A 86 4.24 0.91 15.50
C CYS A 86 3.70 1.34 16.86
N ALA A 87 3.87 0.53 17.89
CA ALA A 87 3.53 0.90 19.27
C ALA A 87 4.56 1.88 19.89
N ALA A 88 5.83 1.78 19.51
CA ALA A 88 6.90 2.64 19.99
C ALA A 88 6.96 4.00 19.31
N LYS A 89 6.54 4.07 18.03
CA LYS A 89 6.61 5.27 17.20
C LYS A 89 5.43 5.33 16.24
N GLN A 90 4.88 6.53 16.06
CA GLN A 90 3.80 6.73 15.09
C GLN A 90 4.37 6.86 13.68
N TYR A 91 3.91 6.00 12.78
CA TYR A 91 4.21 6.05 11.36
C TYR A 91 2.98 6.45 10.57
N SER A 92 3.18 7.18 9.48
CA SER A 92 2.12 7.62 8.57
C SER A 92 1.97 6.73 7.33
N LEU A 93 2.95 5.88 7.08
CA LEU A 93 2.96 4.88 6.02
C LEU A 93 3.92 3.75 6.39
N ILE A 94 3.48 2.51 6.23
CA ILE A 94 4.35 1.33 6.25
C ILE A 94 4.55 0.87 4.82
N ILE A 95 5.80 0.63 4.42
CA ILE A 95 6.17 0.05 3.14
C ILE A 95 6.79 -1.31 3.40
N MET A 96 6.28 -2.36 2.80
CA MET A 96 6.80 -3.70 2.99
C MET A 96 6.50 -4.61 1.80
N ASN A 97 7.18 -5.72 1.69
CA ASN A 97 6.83 -6.79 0.77
C ASN A 97 6.07 -7.89 1.50
N ILE A 98 4.85 -8.14 1.06
CA ILE A 98 4.00 -9.17 1.62
C ILE A 98 4.05 -10.37 0.68
N ARG A 99 4.61 -11.46 1.14
CA ARG A 99 4.66 -12.68 0.36
C ARG A 99 3.32 -13.40 0.37
N THR A 100 2.82 -13.71 -0.80
CA THR A 100 1.69 -14.62 -0.98
C THR A 100 2.24 -16.01 -1.28
N GLY A 101 2.30 -16.87 -0.29
CA GLY A 101 2.64 -18.28 -0.53
C GLY A 101 3.42 -18.94 0.59
N SER A 102 2.74 -19.63 1.43
CA SER A 102 3.10 -20.94 2.00
C SER A 102 1.93 -21.49 2.80
N SER A 103 1.72 -22.78 2.63
CA SER A 103 0.70 -23.59 3.25
C SER A 103 0.87 -23.66 4.78
N GLY A 104 -0.12 -23.21 5.51
CA GLY A 104 -0.24 -23.35 6.96
C GLY A 104 -1.63 -22.91 7.42
N ILE A 105 -2.11 -23.43 8.52
CA ILE A 105 -3.48 -23.27 9.08
C ILE A 105 -3.86 -21.79 9.34
N LEU A 106 -2.88 -20.90 9.45
CA LEU A 106 -2.96 -19.45 9.30
C LEU A 106 -1.83 -19.05 8.36
N GLY A 107 -1.99 -19.33 7.07
CA GLY A 107 -0.96 -18.96 6.08
C GLY A 107 -0.60 -17.48 6.16
N THR A 108 0.50 -17.10 5.59
CA THR A 108 1.04 -15.72 5.50
C THR A 108 -0.04 -14.64 5.27
N ARG A 109 -1.10 -15.01 4.54
CA ARG A 109 -2.27 -14.16 4.28
C ARG A 109 -3.09 -13.83 5.54
N GLY A 110 -3.34 -14.80 6.44
CA GLY A 110 -4.10 -14.58 7.69
C GLY A 110 -3.32 -13.69 8.66
N LYS A 111 -2.03 -13.93 8.82
CA LYS A 111 -1.16 -13.11 9.64
C LYS A 111 -1.10 -11.66 9.13
N MET A 112 -1.05 -11.48 7.82
CA MET A 112 -1.05 -10.16 7.21
C MET A 112 -2.37 -9.41 7.45
N LEU A 113 -3.51 -10.08 7.33
CA LEU A 113 -4.81 -9.47 7.63
C LEU A 113 -4.86 -8.97 9.07
N LEU A 114 -4.33 -9.75 10.03
CA LEU A 114 -4.23 -9.32 11.43
C LEU A 114 -3.35 -8.07 11.56
N LEU A 115 -2.16 -8.06 10.95
CA LEU A 115 -1.30 -6.88 10.95
C LEU A 115 -2.04 -5.64 10.40
N LEU A 116 -2.69 -5.76 9.25
CA LEU A 116 -3.42 -4.66 8.62
C LEU A 116 -4.62 -4.17 9.45
N GLN A 117 -5.18 -4.98 10.33
CA GLN A 117 -6.26 -4.60 11.25
C GLN A 117 -5.74 -3.89 12.50
N GLU A 118 -4.52 -4.18 12.92
CA GLU A 118 -3.93 -3.64 14.15
C GLU A 118 -3.13 -2.36 13.93
N VAL A 119 -2.55 -2.16 12.74
CA VAL A 119 -1.83 -0.92 12.43
C VAL A 119 -2.79 0.23 12.12
N ASN A 120 -2.47 1.42 12.62
CA ASN A 120 -3.29 2.62 12.48
C ASN A 120 -2.87 3.52 11.30
N CYS A 121 -2.14 2.98 10.34
CA CYS A 121 -1.67 3.72 9.17
C CYS A 121 -1.76 2.86 7.90
N PRO A 122 -1.76 3.49 6.71
CA PRO A 122 -1.74 2.75 5.45
C PRO A 122 -0.52 1.85 5.34
N VAL A 123 -0.72 0.70 4.68
CA VAL A 123 0.37 -0.22 4.33
C VAL A 123 0.46 -0.32 2.81
N LEU A 124 1.63 0.00 2.26
CA LEU A 124 1.96 -0.22 0.87
C LEU A 124 2.68 -1.55 0.71
N ASN A 125 2.02 -2.49 0.07
CA ASN A 125 2.64 -3.75 -0.31
C ASN A 125 3.41 -3.60 -1.63
N LEU A 126 4.71 -3.79 -1.58
CA LEU A 126 5.56 -3.80 -2.77
C LEU A 126 5.59 -5.18 -3.43
N PRO A 127 5.59 -5.24 -4.77
CA PRO A 127 5.75 -6.51 -5.47
C PRO A 127 7.19 -7.04 -5.32
N SER A 128 7.33 -8.37 -5.35
CA SER A 128 8.64 -9.06 -5.35
C SER A 128 9.28 -9.07 -6.75
N THR A 129 9.31 -7.94 -7.42
CA THR A 129 9.88 -7.81 -8.77
C THR A 129 10.90 -6.68 -8.85
N SER A 130 11.82 -6.78 -9.82
CA SER A 130 12.80 -5.73 -10.11
C SER A 130 12.20 -4.53 -10.85
N GLU A 131 10.97 -4.65 -11.36
CA GLU A 131 10.33 -3.57 -12.09
C GLU A 131 9.95 -2.43 -11.13
N PRO A 132 10.32 -1.18 -11.42
CA PRO A 132 9.97 -0.05 -10.58
C PRO A 132 8.46 0.13 -10.51
N LEU A 133 7.96 0.50 -9.34
CA LEU A 133 6.57 0.91 -9.17
C LEU A 133 6.23 2.08 -10.08
N ASN A 134 5.17 1.92 -10.86
CA ASN A 134 4.68 2.95 -11.75
C ASN A 134 3.37 3.52 -11.21
N PHE A 135 3.37 4.76 -10.78
CA PHE A 135 2.19 5.46 -10.27
C PHE A 135 1.41 6.22 -11.35
N LYS A 136 1.70 6.02 -12.64
CA LYS A 136 1.02 6.75 -13.73
C LYS A 136 -0.49 6.51 -13.74
N HIS A 137 -0.90 5.26 -13.51
CA HIS A 137 -2.30 4.84 -13.40
C HIS A 137 -2.52 4.14 -12.06
N ILE A 138 -3.39 4.71 -11.23
CA ILE A 138 -3.73 4.17 -9.91
C ILE A 138 -5.24 3.95 -9.84
N MET A 139 -5.69 2.90 -9.16
CA MET A 139 -7.09 2.57 -9.03
C MET A 139 -7.59 2.80 -7.60
N LEU A 140 -8.74 3.43 -7.52
CA LEU A 140 -9.50 3.61 -6.30
C LEU A 140 -10.81 2.82 -6.41
N PRO A 141 -10.84 1.54 -5.97
CA PRO A 141 -12.06 0.78 -5.89
C PRO A 141 -13.00 1.36 -4.84
N LEU A 142 -14.24 1.61 -5.21
CA LEU A 142 -15.30 2.03 -4.31
C LEU A 142 -16.31 0.90 -4.16
N LEU A 143 -16.28 0.28 -2.99
CA LEU A 143 -17.13 -0.84 -2.62
C LEU A 143 -18.42 -0.34 -1.96
N ASP A 144 -19.41 -1.21 -1.84
CA ASP A 144 -20.66 -0.94 -1.13
C ASP A 144 -20.46 -0.97 0.40
N HIS A 145 -19.48 -0.21 0.88
CA HIS A 145 -19.17 -0.10 2.30
C HIS A 145 -18.77 1.34 2.65
N ARG A 146 -19.14 1.80 3.87
CA ARG A 146 -18.88 3.19 4.30
C ARG A 146 -17.39 3.53 4.37
N THR A 147 -16.55 2.56 4.75
CA THR A 147 -15.10 2.74 4.91
C THR A 147 -14.35 2.82 3.59
N THR A 148 -14.98 2.44 2.46
CA THR A 148 -14.32 2.46 1.15
C THR A 148 -13.75 3.83 0.77
N ARG A 149 -14.29 4.92 1.33
CA ARG A 149 -13.83 6.29 1.07
C ARG A 149 -12.68 6.74 1.96
N GLN A 150 -12.29 5.98 2.96
CA GLN A 150 -11.13 6.30 3.82
C GLN A 150 -9.81 6.32 3.06
N THR A 151 -9.74 5.63 1.92
CA THR A 151 -8.58 5.62 1.05
C THR A 151 -8.47 6.84 0.12
N VAL A 152 -9.55 7.64 -0.03
CA VAL A 152 -9.59 8.82 -0.91
C VAL A 152 -8.48 9.84 -0.59
N PRO A 153 -8.24 10.22 0.67
CA PRO A 153 -7.17 11.17 1.00
C PRO A 153 -5.79 10.68 0.58
N PHE A 154 -5.46 9.41 0.85
CA PHE A 154 -4.16 8.81 0.49
C PHE A 154 -3.98 8.72 -1.03
N CYS A 155 -5.02 8.28 -1.75
CA CYS A 155 -5.05 8.27 -3.20
C CYS A 155 -4.82 9.69 -3.78
N THR A 156 -5.42 10.70 -3.15
CA THR A 156 -5.27 12.11 -3.53
C THR A 156 -3.83 12.58 -3.44
N GLU A 157 -3.16 12.33 -2.31
CA GLU A 157 -1.79 12.81 -2.10
C GLU A 157 -0.79 12.07 -3.00
N ILE A 158 -0.95 10.76 -3.17
CA ILE A 158 -0.15 9.98 -4.14
C ILE A 158 -0.38 10.49 -5.56
N ALA A 159 -1.63 10.73 -5.96
CA ALA A 159 -1.93 11.23 -7.30
C ALA A 159 -1.30 12.61 -7.57
N LYS A 160 -1.32 13.51 -6.60
CA LYS A 160 -0.65 14.82 -6.71
C LYS A 160 0.86 14.68 -6.85
N LEU A 161 1.46 13.84 -6.02
CA LEU A 161 2.90 13.65 -5.97
C LEU A 161 3.45 13.10 -7.29
N PHE A 162 2.75 12.13 -7.88
CA PHE A 162 3.19 11.44 -9.09
C PHE A 162 2.52 11.93 -10.38
N GLY A 163 1.58 12.87 -10.30
CA GLY A 163 0.81 13.33 -11.46
C GLY A 163 -0.07 12.23 -12.05
N SER A 164 -0.55 11.31 -11.21
CA SER A 164 -1.28 10.11 -11.60
C SER A 164 -2.63 10.40 -12.24
N THR A 165 -3.10 9.50 -13.10
CA THR A 165 -4.51 9.39 -13.47
C THR A 165 -5.18 8.41 -12.52
N ILE A 166 -6.22 8.85 -11.80
CA ILE A 166 -6.98 8.04 -10.87
C ILE A 166 -8.12 7.34 -11.61
N HIS A 167 -8.20 6.02 -11.51
CA HIS A 167 -9.31 5.23 -12.00
C HIS A 167 -10.27 4.97 -10.83
N ILE A 168 -11.37 5.73 -10.76
CA ILE A 168 -12.45 5.51 -9.80
C ILE A 168 -13.25 4.32 -10.29
N TYR A 169 -13.23 3.21 -9.56
CA TYR A 169 -13.91 1.99 -9.96
C TYR A 169 -14.97 1.57 -8.95
N GLY A 170 -16.22 1.95 -9.21
CA GLY A 170 -17.36 1.52 -8.40
C GLY A 170 -17.69 0.05 -8.68
N VAL A 171 -17.62 -0.82 -7.68
CA VAL A 171 -17.81 -2.26 -7.90
C VAL A 171 -18.53 -2.93 -6.75
N THR A 172 -19.49 -3.81 -7.08
CA THR A 172 -20.23 -4.61 -6.10
C THR A 172 -20.69 -5.94 -6.65
N ALA A 173 -20.75 -6.96 -5.77
CA ALA A 173 -21.32 -8.26 -6.09
C ALA A 173 -22.86 -8.25 -6.09
N TYR A 174 -23.49 -7.28 -5.44
CA TYR A 174 -24.93 -7.22 -5.25
C TYR A 174 -25.62 -6.44 -6.39
N LYS A 175 -26.78 -6.92 -6.82
CA LYS A 175 -27.59 -6.31 -7.91
C LYS A 175 -28.79 -5.48 -7.42
N GLY A 176 -28.88 -5.16 -6.15
CA GLY A 176 -29.99 -4.41 -5.59
C GLY A 176 -29.98 -2.92 -5.98
N ASP A 177 -31.18 -2.31 -6.11
CA ASP A 177 -31.32 -0.90 -6.47
C ASP A 177 -30.65 0.04 -5.48
N GLU A 178 -30.77 -0.23 -4.18
CA GLU A 178 -30.17 0.59 -3.12
C GLU A 178 -28.64 0.55 -3.18
N THR A 179 -28.07 -0.65 -3.33
CA THR A 179 -26.63 -0.84 -3.51
C THR A 179 -26.13 -0.10 -4.74
N THR A 180 -26.85 -0.23 -5.86
CA THR A 180 -26.53 0.47 -7.10
C THR A 180 -26.55 1.99 -6.94
N LYS A 181 -27.59 2.54 -6.28
CA LYS A 181 -27.71 3.97 -5.98
C LYS A 181 -26.57 4.45 -5.09
N ARG A 182 -26.19 3.66 -4.08
CA ARG A 182 -25.11 3.99 -3.13
C ARG A 182 -23.75 4.04 -3.82
N ILE A 183 -23.40 3.01 -4.61
CA ILE A 183 -22.15 2.99 -5.40
C ILE A 183 -22.09 4.18 -6.36
N LYS A 184 -23.16 4.44 -7.13
CA LYS A 184 -23.24 5.59 -8.02
C LYS A 184 -23.06 6.92 -7.27
N SER A 185 -23.62 7.03 -6.07
CA SER A 185 -23.46 8.21 -5.21
C SER A 185 -22.02 8.39 -4.76
N TYR A 186 -21.34 7.31 -4.32
CA TYR A 186 -19.94 7.36 -3.92
C TYR A 186 -19.02 7.77 -5.06
N VAL A 187 -19.21 7.19 -6.26
CA VAL A 187 -18.46 7.56 -7.45
C VAL A 187 -18.63 9.04 -7.76
N ARG A 188 -19.87 9.55 -7.86
CA ARG A 188 -20.16 10.97 -8.16
C ARG A 188 -19.56 11.93 -7.12
N GLN A 189 -19.63 11.57 -5.82
CA GLN A 189 -19.03 12.40 -4.76
C GLN A 189 -17.51 12.45 -4.91
N THR A 190 -16.87 11.32 -5.22
CA THR A 190 -15.43 11.23 -5.41
C THR A 190 -14.98 11.97 -6.68
N GLU A 191 -15.73 11.87 -7.78
CA GLU A 191 -15.50 12.64 -9.01
C GLU A 191 -15.50 14.15 -8.75
N ARG A 192 -16.54 14.64 -8.05
CA ARG A 192 -16.63 16.06 -7.68
C ARG A 192 -15.45 16.51 -6.82
N PHE A 193 -15.07 15.69 -5.85
CA PHE A 193 -13.93 15.97 -4.99
C PHE A 193 -12.62 16.06 -5.80
N PHE A 194 -12.36 15.10 -6.69
CA PHE A 194 -11.16 15.13 -7.53
C PHE A 194 -11.16 16.27 -8.55
N ALA A 195 -12.31 16.58 -9.15
CA ALA A 195 -12.45 17.73 -10.01
C ALA A 195 -12.13 19.04 -9.28
N GLN A 196 -12.64 19.23 -8.05
CA GLN A 196 -12.32 20.41 -7.22
C GLN A 196 -10.84 20.49 -6.85
N LYS A 197 -10.15 19.36 -6.77
CA LYS A 197 -8.71 19.30 -6.49
C LYS A 197 -7.83 19.39 -7.74
N GLY A 198 -8.43 19.48 -8.93
CA GLY A 198 -7.71 19.55 -10.21
C GLY A 198 -6.98 18.26 -10.58
N LEU A 199 -7.44 17.10 -10.06
CA LEU A 199 -6.82 15.80 -10.32
C LEU A 199 -7.33 15.20 -11.62
N LYS A 200 -6.48 14.44 -12.30
CA LYS A 200 -6.87 13.64 -13.47
C LYS A 200 -7.56 12.37 -13.00
N TYR A 201 -8.74 12.10 -13.52
CA TYR A 201 -9.45 10.86 -13.19
C TYR A 201 -10.31 10.35 -14.36
N THR A 202 -10.63 9.08 -14.29
CA THR A 202 -11.68 8.41 -15.07
C THR A 202 -12.57 7.65 -14.09
N SER A 203 -13.79 7.29 -14.50
CA SER A 203 -14.67 6.50 -13.65
C SER A 203 -15.38 5.40 -14.43
N SER A 204 -15.63 4.28 -13.76
CA SER A 204 -16.39 3.15 -14.24
C SER A 204 -17.15 2.48 -13.11
N ILE A 205 -18.24 1.78 -13.42
CA ILE A 205 -19.09 1.11 -12.44
C ILE A 205 -19.51 -0.26 -12.96
N ASP A 206 -19.23 -1.30 -12.19
CA ASP A 206 -19.66 -2.68 -12.44
C ASP A 206 -20.49 -3.23 -11.27
N ILE A 207 -21.70 -3.68 -11.59
CA ILE A 207 -22.69 -4.15 -10.61
C ILE A 207 -22.96 -5.64 -10.82
N GLY A 208 -23.03 -6.40 -9.72
CA GLY A 208 -23.34 -7.83 -9.74
C GLY A 208 -22.21 -8.69 -10.29
N VAL A 209 -20.99 -8.28 -10.05
CA VAL A 209 -19.77 -8.95 -10.52
C VAL A 209 -18.95 -9.50 -9.36
N LYS A 210 -18.06 -10.46 -9.64
CA LYS A 210 -17.08 -10.93 -8.67
C LYS A 210 -16.02 -9.84 -8.45
N VAL A 211 -16.14 -9.08 -7.37
CA VAL A 211 -15.37 -7.86 -7.09
C VAL A 211 -13.87 -8.03 -7.34
N LYS A 212 -13.22 -9.00 -6.69
CA LYS A 212 -11.77 -9.27 -6.87
C LYS A 212 -11.40 -9.53 -8.33
N LYS A 213 -12.16 -10.40 -9.01
CA LYS A 213 -11.90 -10.76 -10.42
C LYS A 213 -12.05 -9.54 -11.33
N SER A 214 -13.07 -8.73 -11.10
CA SER A 214 -13.33 -7.51 -11.89
C SER A 214 -12.27 -6.44 -11.66
N CYS A 215 -11.83 -6.22 -10.42
CA CYS A 215 -10.72 -5.31 -10.14
C CYS A 215 -9.43 -5.74 -10.85
N ILE A 216 -9.08 -7.02 -10.80
CA ILE A 216 -7.90 -7.54 -11.50
C ILE A 216 -8.03 -7.37 -13.01
N ALA A 217 -9.18 -7.73 -13.59
CA ALA A 217 -9.42 -7.57 -15.03
C ALA A 217 -9.34 -6.10 -15.47
N TYR A 218 -9.96 -5.21 -14.70
CA TYR A 218 -9.92 -3.76 -14.96
C TYR A 218 -8.50 -3.21 -14.85
N SER A 219 -7.72 -3.64 -13.85
CA SER A 219 -6.34 -3.18 -13.68
C SER A 219 -5.44 -3.60 -14.84
N ASN A 220 -5.60 -4.82 -15.34
CA ASN A 220 -4.82 -5.31 -16.47
C ASN A 220 -5.12 -4.53 -17.77
N VAL A 221 -6.39 -4.26 -18.03
CA VAL A 221 -6.80 -3.50 -19.24
C VAL A 221 -6.31 -2.05 -19.20
N ASN A 222 -6.24 -1.44 -18.02
CA ASN A 222 -5.90 -0.02 -17.85
C ASN A 222 -4.45 0.21 -17.39
N ALA A 223 -3.60 -0.81 -17.42
CA ALA A 223 -2.20 -0.77 -16.99
C ALA A 223 -2.02 -0.14 -15.58
N ILE A 224 -2.90 -0.52 -14.65
CA ILE A 224 -2.89 -0.03 -13.28
C ILE A 224 -1.87 -0.82 -12.47
N SER A 225 -0.97 -0.13 -11.82
CA SER A 225 0.08 -0.73 -10.99
C SER A 225 -0.19 -0.64 -9.49
N VAL A 226 -1.03 0.30 -9.06
CA VAL A 226 -1.33 0.52 -7.64
C VAL A 226 -2.83 0.59 -7.42
N MET A 227 -3.32 -0.14 -6.42
CA MET A 227 -4.73 -0.15 -6.02
C MET A 227 -4.85 0.21 -4.54
N PHE A 228 -5.87 1.02 -4.21
CA PHE A 228 -6.13 1.48 -2.84
C PHE A 228 -7.33 0.75 -2.27
N PHE A 229 -7.13 -0.06 -1.23
CA PHE A 229 -8.18 -0.79 -0.56
C PHE A 229 -8.31 -0.40 0.91
N SER A 230 -9.53 -0.43 1.44
CA SER A 230 -9.77 -0.38 2.88
C SER A 230 -9.79 -1.81 3.43
N THR A 231 -9.03 -2.06 4.49
CA THR A 231 -8.96 -3.38 5.16
C THR A 231 -10.12 -3.63 6.10
N HIS A 232 -10.90 -2.61 6.43
CA HIS A 232 -12.07 -2.72 7.29
C HIS A 232 -13.35 -3.09 6.50
N SER A 233 -13.22 -3.61 5.27
CA SER A 233 -14.37 -4.15 4.58
C SER A 233 -14.78 -5.46 5.24
N GLU A 234 -16.08 -5.61 5.54
CA GLU A 234 -16.67 -6.82 6.11
C GLU A 234 -16.62 -8.02 5.13
N ASP A 235 -16.03 -7.84 3.95
CA ASP A 235 -15.86 -8.88 2.96
C ASP A 235 -14.43 -9.46 3.01
N PRO A 236 -14.18 -10.52 3.80
CA PRO A 236 -12.86 -11.15 3.93
C PRO A 236 -12.37 -11.82 2.63
N GLY A 237 -13.20 -11.88 1.60
CA GLY A 237 -12.89 -12.45 0.29
C GLY A 237 -12.07 -11.53 -0.62
N PHE A 238 -11.87 -10.27 -0.23
CA PHE A 238 -11.24 -9.29 -1.11
C PHE A 238 -9.71 -9.27 -1.03
N LEU A 239 -9.12 -9.63 0.09
CA LEU A 239 -7.65 -9.70 0.29
C LEU A 239 -7.11 -11.15 0.10
#